data_9a49464b5d2591f465e231b7eb44b6f6
#
_entry.id   9a49464b5d2591f465e231b7eb44b6f6
#
_cell.length_a   1.000
_cell.length_b   1.000
_cell.length_c   1.000
_cell.angle_alpha   90.00
_cell.angle_beta   90.00
_cell.angle_gamma   90.00
#
_symmetry.space_group_name_H-M   'P 1'
#
loop_
_entity.id
_entity.type
_entity.pdbx_description
1 polymer ?
#
loop_
_entity_poly.entity_id
_entity_poly.type
_entity_poly.pdbx_seq_one_letter_code
_entity_poly.pdbx_strand_id
1 'polypeptide(L)'
;MPEGDTVYQTAARLDDALAGRELTRSDLRVPRLATVDLTGDVVETVQSRGKHLLMRLDNGWTLHSHLRMEGSWRIFEAGEPWRGGPSHQIRAILGTAARTAVGYRLQVLEMLRTAEEHRAIGHLGPDLLDPAWSGPLADEAVHRLRAAPERPVGEALLDQRNLAGIGNVYKSELCFLSGVTPWTRVAEVPDLARLVDRAHRLLVANRDRPMRITTGETRPGRNLWVYGRKRGECLRCGTPVRSADQGPAGEKRVTYWCPRCQQGPGPA
;
A
#
# COMPACT_ATOMS: atom_id res chain seq x y z
N MET A 1 -2.17 8.18 3.17
CA MET A 1 -1.34 7.53 2.12
C MET A 1 -1.73 6.07 2.06
N PRO A 2 -2.19 5.58 0.92
CA PRO A 2 -2.46 4.16 0.72
C PRO A 2 -1.18 3.32 0.81
N GLU A 3 -1.20 2.27 1.65
CA GLU A 3 -0.15 1.25 1.74
C GLU A 3 -0.80 -0.12 1.51
N GLY A 4 -0.08 -1.22 1.65
CA GLY A 4 -0.59 -2.55 1.32
C GLY A 4 -1.94 -2.89 1.97
N ASP A 5 -2.12 -2.54 3.25
CA ASP A 5 -3.38 -2.70 3.98
C ASP A 5 -4.56 -1.96 3.33
N THR A 6 -4.34 -0.70 2.94
CA THR A 6 -5.38 0.13 2.31
C THR A 6 -5.73 -0.38 0.91
N VAL A 7 -4.72 -0.84 0.15
CA VAL A 7 -4.93 -1.38 -1.20
C VAL A 7 -5.65 -2.72 -1.13
N TYR A 8 -5.30 -3.57 -0.17
CA TYR A 8 -6.01 -4.82 0.10
C TYR A 8 -7.50 -4.59 0.41
N GLN A 9 -7.82 -3.65 1.32
CA GLN A 9 -9.21 -3.28 1.62
C GLN A 9 -9.96 -2.77 0.40
N THR A 10 -9.27 -1.97 -0.43
CA THR A 10 -9.88 -1.44 -1.65
C THR A 10 -10.17 -2.57 -2.63
N ALA A 11 -9.23 -3.51 -2.80
CA ALA A 11 -9.42 -4.69 -3.64
C ALA A 11 -10.60 -5.54 -3.17
N ALA A 12 -10.65 -5.87 -1.87
CA ALA A 12 -11.72 -6.67 -1.29
C ALA A 12 -13.11 -6.04 -1.48
N ARG A 13 -13.22 -4.71 -1.31
CA ARG A 13 -14.49 -4.01 -1.54
C ARG A 13 -14.89 -3.97 -3.01
N LEU A 14 -13.92 -3.81 -3.92
CA LEU A 14 -14.19 -3.84 -5.36
C LEU A 14 -14.57 -5.25 -5.79
N ASP A 15 -13.92 -6.27 -5.25
CA ASP A 15 -14.22 -7.67 -5.52
C ASP A 15 -15.66 -8.00 -5.09
N ASP A 16 -16.05 -7.67 -3.86
CA ASP A 16 -17.42 -7.84 -3.36
C ASP A 16 -18.47 -7.13 -4.24
N ALA A 17 -18.14 -5.95 -4.75
CA ALA A 17 -19.05 -5.16 -5.56
C ALA A 17 -19.16 -5.60 -7.02
N LEU A 18 -18.10 -6.14 -7.60
CA LEU A 18 -17.99 -6.34 -9.05
C LEU A 18 -17.75 -7.79 -9.46
N ALA A 19 -17.07 -8.62 -8.64
CA ALA A 19 -16.69 -9.98 -9.05
C ALA A 19 -17.91 -10.86 -9.33
N GLY A 20 -17.81 -11.69 -10.37
CA GLY A 20 -18.88 -12.54 -10.87
C GLY A 20 -20.01 -11.78 -11.56
N ARG A 21 -19.86 -10.49 -11.85
CA ARG A 21 -20.90 -9.65 -12.43
C ARG A 21 -20.46 -9.04 -13.76
N GLU A 22 -21.42 -8.96 -14.69
CA GLU A 22 -21.26 -8.27 -15.96
C GLU A 22 -21.25 -6.76 -15.75
N LEU A 23 -20.34 -6.07 -16.43
CA LEU A 23 -20.29 -4.62 -16.47
C LEU A 23 -21.36 -4.09 -17.44
N THR A 24 -22.34 -3.38 -16.89
CA THR A 24 -23.39 -2.68 -17.65
C THR A 24 -23.00 -1.24 -18.00
N ARG A 25 -21.87 -0.77 -17.46
CA ARG A 25 -21.33 0.56 -17.73
C ARG A 25 -19.79 0.54 -17.61
N SER A 26 -19.15 1.15 -18.60
CA SER A 26 -17.70 1.40 -18.63
C SER A 26 -17.44 2.82 -19.12
N ASP A 27 -16.63 3.59 -18.37
CA ASP A 27 -16.21 4.94 -18.78
C ASP A 27 -14.81 5.19 -18.20
N LEU A 28 -13.79 5.02 -19.04
CA LEU A 28 -12.38 5.16 -18.67
C LEU A 28 -11.84 6.52 -19.14
N ARG A 29 -11.67 7.46 -18.22
CA ARG A 29 -11.35 8.87 -18.50
C ARG A 29 -9.85 9.16 -18.44
N VAL A 30 -9.05 8.31 -19.09
CA VAL A 30 -7.62 8.55 -19.34
C VAL A 30 -7.35 8.42 -20.84
N PRO A 31 -6.51 9.28 -21.43
CA PRO A 31 -6.36 9.36 -22.90
C PRO A 31 -6.10 8.02 -23.59
N ARG A 32 -5.26 7.18 -22.98
CA ARG A 32 -4.89 5.85 -23.54
C ARG A 32 -6.02 4.83 -23.51
N LEU A 33 -7.06 5.06 -22.72
CA LEU A 33 -8.18 4.13 -22.54
C LEU A 33 -9.52 4.75 -22.95
N ALA A 34 -9.53 5.94 -23.55
CA ALA A 34 -10.77 6.66 -23.87
C ALA A 34 -11.68 5.94 -24.87
N THR A 35 -11.13 5.00 -25.65
CA THR A 35 -11.89 4.17 -26.61
C THR A 35 -12.13 2.74 -26.13
N VAL A 36 -11.67 2.41 -24.91
CA VAL A 36 -11.86 1.08 -24.34
C VAL A 36 -13.25 1.03 -23.70
N ASP A 37 -14.07 0.11 -24.16
CA ASP A 37 -15.35 -0.21 -23.58
C ASP A 37 -15.30 -1.63 -23.01
N LEU A 38 -15.60 -1.76 -21.72
CA LEU A 38 -15.64 -3.03 -20.99
C LEU A 38 -17.10 -3.47 -20.72
N THR A 39 -18.07 -2.80 -21.33
CA THR A 39 -19.49 -3.17 -21.19
C THR A 39 -19.71 -4.56 -21.79
N GLY A 40 -20.36 -5.43 -21.03
CA GLY A 40 -20.57 -6.84 -21.40
C GLY A 40 -19.51 -7.81 -20.86
N ASP A 41 -18.32 -7.31 -20.46
CA ASP A 41 -17.32 -8.15 -19.83
C ASP A 41 -17.70 -8.49 -18.37
N VAL A 42 -17.32 -9.69 -17.91
CA VAL A 42 -17.51 -10.10 -16.53
C VAL A 42 -16.23 -9.87 -15.74
N VAL A 43 -16.35 -9.21 -14.59
CA VAL A 43 -15.23 -9.12 -13.65
C VAL A 43 -15.05 -10.47 -12.96
N GLU A 44 -13.94 -11.17 -13.24
CA GLU A 44 -13.65 -12.45 -12.57
C GLU A 44 -13.22 -12.24 -11.12
N THR A 45 -12.23 -11.38 -10.88
CA THR A 45 -11.68 -11.10 -9.54
C THR A 45 -11.08 -9.70 -9.48
N VAL A 46 -11.04 -9.14 -8.26
CA VAL A 46 -10.23 -7.94 -7.96
C VAL A 46 -9.28 -8.25 -6.82
N GLN A 47 -8.00 -8.21 -7.08
CA GLN A 47 -6.96 -8.55 -6.11
C GLN A 47 -5.94 -7.43 -5.96
N SER A 48 -5.31 -7.37 -4.79
CA SER A 48 -4.13 -6.55 -4.56
C SER A 48 -2.85 -7.38 -4.68
N ARG A 49 -1.79 -6.73 -5.19
CA ARG A 49 -0.42 -7.24 -5.11
C ARG A 49 0.48 -6.09 -4.69
N GLY A 50 0.99 -6.13 -3.45
CA GLY A 50 1.65 -4.99 -2.82
C GLY A 50 0.72 -3.77 -2.76
N LYS A 51 1.02 -2.76 -3.58
CA LYS A 51 0.20 -1.53 -3.67
C LYS A 51 -0.53 -1.40 -5.01
N HIS A 52 -0.58 -2.46 -5.80
CA HIS A 52 -1.23 -2.53 -7.09
C HIS A 52 -2.61 -3.20 -6.95
N LEU A 53 -3.58 -2.74 -7.73
CA LEU A 53 -4.91 -3.31 -7.87
C LEU A 53 -5.03 -3.94 -9.25
N LEU A 54 -5.43 -5.20 -9.31
CA LEU A 54 -5.59 -6.00 -10.50
C LEU A 54 -7.04 -6.47 -10.57
N MET A 55 -7.81 -5.93 -11.51
CA MET A 55 -9.18 -6.33 -11.81
C MET A 55 -9.15 -7.15 -13.09
N ARG A 56 -9.32 -8.47 -12.96
CA ARG A 56 -9.30 -9.41 -14.08
C ARG A 56 -10.68 -9.57 -14.68
N LEU A 57 -10.73 -9.62 -16.01
CA LEU A 57 -11.93 -9.78 -16.79
C LEU A 57 -11.90 -11.13 -17.51
N ASP A 58 -13.07 -11.68 -17.79
CA ASP A 58 -13.27 -12.97 -18.46
C ASP A 58 -12.73 -13.02 -19.91
N ASN A 59 -12.50 -11.84 -20.50
CA ASN A 59 -11.93 -11.71 -21.85
C ASN A 59 -10.38 -11.79 -21.87
N GLY A 60 -9.72 -12.12 -20.75
CA GLY A 60 -8.27 -12.25 -20.61
C GLY A 60 -7.52 -10.92 -20.48
N TRP A 61 -8.22 -9.84 -20.13
CA TRP A 61 -7.62 -8.56 -19.80
C TRP A 61 -7.70 -8.26 -18.32
N THR A 62 -6.76 -7.45 -17.84
CA THR A 62 -6.71 -6.93 -16.48
C THR A 62 -6.69 -5.41 -16.50
N LEU A 63 -7.62 -4.78 -15.82
CA LEU A 63 -7.54 -3.36 -15.52
C LEU A 63 -6.65 -3.17 -14.30
N HIS A 64 -5.43 -2.70 -14.53
CA HIS A 64 -4.45 -2.38 -13.49
C HIS A 64 -4.59 -0.94 -13.03
N SER A 65 -4.61 -0.72 -11.72
CA SER A 65 -4.56 0.62 -11.13
C SER A 65 -3.66 0.69 -9.91
N HIS A 66 -3.14 1.89 -9.63
CA HIS A 66 -2.33 2.18 -8.46
C HIS A 66 -2.81 3.48 -7.82
N LEU A 67 -3.11 3.45 -6.51
CA LEU A 67 -3.69 4.60 -5.80
C LEU A 67 -2.69 5.75 -5.60
N ARG A 68 -1.38 5.47 -5.59
CA ARG A 68 -0.36 6.48 -5.30
C ARG A 68 -0.69 7.21 -3.99
N MET A 69 -0.63 8.57 -3.98
CA MET A 69 -0.86 9.38 -2.78
C MET A 69 -2.33 9.77 -2.57
N GLU A 70 -3.06 9.99 -3.65
CA GLU A 70 -4.38 10.65 -3.63
C GLU A 70 -5.49 9.84 -4.31
N GLY A 71 -5.12 8.79 -5.05
CA GLY A 71 -6.08 7.95 -5.76
C GLY A 71 -6.97 7.19 -4.78
N SER A 72 -8.21 6.97 -5.20
CA SER A 72 -9.17 6.17 -4.44
C SER A 72 -10.22 5.55 -5.36
N TRP A 73 -10.71 4.39 -4.97
CA TRP A 73 -11.93 3.81 -5.50
C TRP A 73 -13.06 3.97 -4.49
N ARG A 74 -14.25 4.32 -4.96
CA ARG A 74 -15.46 4.41 -4.16
C ARG A 74 -16.58 3.62 -4.82
N ILE A 75 -17.41 3.00 -4.00
CA ILE A 75 -18.51 2.14 -4.44
C ILE A 75 -19.82 2.80 -4.02
N PHE A 76 -20.77 2.80 -4.92
CA PHE A 76 -22.10 3.38 -4.77
C PHE A 76 -23.16 2.37 -5.21
N GLU A 77 -24.36 2.48 -4.69
CA GLU A 77 -25.52 1.76 -5.27
C GLU A 77 -25.78 2.24 -6.70
N ALA A 78 -26.36 1.38 -7.52
CA ALA A 78 -26.75 1.78 -8.88
C ALA A 78 -27.73 2.96 -8.83
N GLY A 79 -27.44 4.02 -9.59
CA GLY A 79 -28.26 5.24 -9.60
C GLY A 79 -27.99 6.23 -8.45
N GLU A 80 -27.17 5.87 -7.47
CA GLU A 80 -26.79 6.80 -6.40
C GLU A 80 -25.88 7.92 -6.92
N PRO A 81 -26.08 9.20 -6.50
CA PRO A 81 -25.18 10.29 -6.84
C PRO A 81 -23.76 10.06 -6.26
N TRP A 82 -22.75 10.23 -7.09
CA TRP A 82 -21.37 9.97 -6.68
C TRP A 82 -20.80 11.10 -5.81
N ARG A 83 -20.29 10.72 -4.64
CA ARG A 83 -19.66 11.62 -3.67
C ARG A 83 -18.20 11.21 -3.45
N GLY A 84 -17.23 11.99 -3.90
CA GLY A 84 -15.80 11.61 -3.76
C GLY A 84 -14.82 12.60 -4.33
N GLY A 85 -15.36 13.60 -5.02
CA GLY A 85 -14.60 14.68 -5.65
C GLY A 85 -15.31 15.20 -6.88
N PRO A 86 -14.80 16.29 -7.45
CA PRO A 86 -15.35 16.88 -8.68
C PRO A 86 -15.20 15.90 -9.87
N SER A 87 -16.11 16.03 -10.84
CA SER A 87 -16.19 15.11 -12.00
C SER A 87 -14.89 15.04 -12.82
N HIS A 88 -14.16 16.14 -12.92
CA HIS A 88 -12.86 16.17 -13.62
C HIS A 88 -11.75 15.32 -12.97
N GLN A 89 -11.93 14.89 -11.73
CA GLN A 89 -11.01 13.99 -11.03
C GLN A 89 -11.34 12.51 -11.23
N ILE A 90 -12.48 12.18 -11.83
CA ILE A 90 -12.85 10.82 -12.15
C ILE A 90 -11.94 10.29 -13.28
N ARG A 91 -11.43 9.07 -13.11
CA ARG A 91 -10.58 8.37 -14.08
C ARG A 91 -11.19 7.09 -14.59
N ALA A 92 -12.10 6.49 -13.81
CA ALA A 92 -12.82 5.29 -14.22
C ALA A 92 -14.22 5.26 -13.58
N ILE A 93 -15.19 4.76 -14.30
CA ILE A 93 -16.52 4.42 -13.81
C ILE A 93 -16.82 3.02 -14.35
N LEU A 94 -17.07 2.07 -13.46
CA LEU A 94 -17.43 0.70 -13.78
C LEU A 94 -18.73 0.38 -13.04
N GLY A 95 -19.78 0.05 -13.77
CA GLY A 95 -21.09 -0.21 -13.21
C GLY A 95 -21.57 -1.63 -13.52
N THR A 96 -22.19 -2.25 -12.55
CA THR A 96 -23.01 -3.46 -12.70
C THR A 96 -24.49 -3.09 -12.55
N ALA A 97 -25.41 -4.04 -12.64
CA ALA A 97 -26.82 -3.80 -12.38
C ALA A 97 -27.10 -3.27 -10.95
N ALA A 98 -26.24 -3.60 -9.97
CA ALA A 98 -26.44 -3.28 -8.55
C ALA A 98 -25.50 -2.18 -8.02
N ARG A 99 -24.27 -2.09 -8.51
CA ARG A 99 -23.21 -1.28 -7.94
C ARG A 99 -22.47 -0.46 -8.99
N THR A 100 -21.92 0.68 -8.57
CA THR A 100 -21.04 1.49 -9.40
C THR A 100 -19.74 1.77 -8.63
N ALA A 101 -18.60 1.35 -9.19
CA ALA A 101 -17.28 1.69 -8.71
C ALA A 101 -16.74 2.91 -9.47
N VAL A 102 -16.31 3.94 -8.73
CA VAL A 102 -15.78 5.19 -9.31
C VAL A 102 -14.36 5.41 -8.82
N GLY A 103 -13.42 5.44 -9.75
CA GLY A 103 -12.00 5.70 -9.52
C GLY A 103 -11.67 7.19 -9.63
N TYR A 104 -11.24 7.79 -8.51
CA TYR A 104 -10.85 9.20 -8.45
C TYR A 104 -9.34 9.34 -8.40
N ARG A 105 -8.77 10.31 -9.13
CA ARG A 105 -7.34 10.69 -9.08
C ARG A 105 -6.37 9.51 -9.25
N LEU A 106 -6.77 8.48 -9.99
CA LEU A 106 -5.91 7.36 -10.32
C LEU A 106 -4.81 7.84 -11.27
N GLN A 107 -3.57 7.90 -10.78
CA GLN A 107 -2.41 8.30 -11.57
C GLN A 107 -1.89 7.17 -12.46
N VAL A 108 -2.16 5.93 -12.08
CA VAL A 108 -1.90 4.74 -12.89
C VAL A 108 -3.25 4.05 -13.11
N LEU A 109 -3.64 3.96 -14.37
CA LEU A 109 -4.78 3.19 -14.84
C LEU A 109 -4.44 2.71 -16.25
N GLU A 110 -4.34 1.40 -16.44
CA GLU A 110 -3.94 0.79 -17.71
C GLU A 110 -4.58 -0.58 -17.90
N MET A 111 -4.72 -0.99 -19.16
CA MET A 111 -5.14 -2.33 -19.54
C MET A 111 -3.91 -3.17 -19.84
N LEU A 112 -3.86 -4.37 -19.29
CA LEU A 112 -2.82 -5.37 -19.52
C LEU A 112 -3.48 -6.68 -19.95
N ARG A 113 -2.81 -7.47 -20.80
CA ARG A 113 -3.19 -8.88 -20.92
C ARG A 113 -2.96 -9.55 -19.57
N THR A 114 -3.89 -10.36 -19.09
CA THR A 114 -3.76 -11.05 -17.80
C THR A 114 -2.47 -11.88 -17.74
N ALA A 115 -2.09 -12.53 -18.86
CA ALA A 115 -0.82 -13.23 -18.99
C ALA A 115 0.42 -12.33 -18.90
N GLU A 116 0.27 -11.01 -19.03
CA GLU A 116 1.34 -10.01 -19.01
C GLU A 116 1.36 -9.15 -17.72
N GLU A 117 0.57 -9.49 -16.70
CA GLU A 117 0.56 -8.79 -15.40
C GLU A 117 1.96 -8.64 -14.80
N HIS A 118 2.87 -9.59 -15.10
CA HIS A 118 4.26 -9.53 -14.66
C HIS A 118 4.99 -8.25 -15.09
N ARG A 119 4.56 -7.57 -16.15
CA ARG A 119 5.12 -6.27 -16.57
C ARG A 119 4.86 -5.16 -15.53
N ALA A 120 3.72 -5.22 -14.84
CA ALA A 120 3.37 -4.25 -13.80
C ALA A 120 3.88 -4.67 -12.41
N ILE A 121 3.85 -5.97 -12.09
CA ILE A 121 4.08 -6.47 -10.72
C ILE A 121 5.26 -7.44 -10.59
N GLY A 122 5.88 -7.88 -11.68
CA GLY A 122 6.96 -8.88 -11.65
C GLY A 122 8.25 -8.42 -10.97
N HIS A 123 8.43 -7.12 -10.81
CA HIS A 123 9.55 -6.55 -10.08
C HIS A 123 9.38 -6.58 -8.55
N LEU A 124 8.17 -6.88 -8.05
CA LEU A 124 7.89 -6.88 -6.62
C LEU A 124 8.54 -8.06 -5.90
N GLY A 125 9.03 -7.80 -4.71
CA GLY A 125 9.41 -8.82 -3.76
C GLY A 125 8.20 -9.53 -3.15
N PRO A 126 8.42 -10.41 -2.15
CA PRO A 126 7.36 -11.07 -1.42
C PRO A 126 6.33 -10.05 -0.91
N ASP A 127 5.04 -10.32 -1.17
CA ASP A 127 3.96 -9.46 -0.70
C ASP A 127 3.59 -9.86 0.73
N LEU A 128 3.65 -8.90 1.64
CA LEU A 128 3.32 -9.11 3.05
C LEU A 128 1.86 -9.49 3.32
N LEU A 129 0.98 -9.33 2.33
CA LEU A 129 -0.43 -9.76 2.41
C LEU A 129 -0.76 -10.91 1.46
N ASP A 130 0.27 -11.57 0.90
CA ASP A 130 0.06 -12.78 0.09
C ASP A 130 -0.62 -13.86 0.95
N PRO A 131 -1.74 -14.45 0.50
CA PRO A 131 -2.38 -15.58 1.21
C PRO A 131 -1.44 -16.78 1.44
N ALA A 132 -0.43 -16.95 0.57
CA ALA A 132 0.59 -17.98 0.68
C ALA A 132 1.79 -17.56 1.54
N TRP A 133 1.71 -16.44 2.28
CA TRP A 133 2.82 -15.99 3.14
C TRP A 133 3.26 -17.10 4.10
N SER A 134 4.53 -17.42 4.07
CA SER A 134 5.13 -18.56 4.77
C SER A 134 6.60 -18.28 5.08
N GLY A 135 7.27 -19.20 5.78
CA GLY A 135 8.71 -19.12 6.07
C GLY A 135 9.57 -18.82 4.84
N PRO A 136 9.45 -19.58 3.74
CA PRO A 136 10.19 -19.31 2.51
C PRO A 136 10.03 -17.89 1.94
N LEU A 137 8.82 -17.31 1.96
CA LEU A 137 8.61 -15.93 1.51
C LEU A 137 9.23 -14.90 2.48
N ALA A 138 9.17 -15.18 3.78
CA ALA A 138 9.82 -14.36 4.80
C ALA A 138 11.36 -14.40 4.66
N ASP A 139 11.93 -15.59 4.43
CA ASP A 139 13.36 -15.78 4.22
C ASP A 139 13.84 -15.07 2.95
N GLU A 140 13.07 -15.14 1.87
CA GLU A 140 13.32 -14.41 0.63
C GLU A 140 13.34 -12.89 0.85
N ALA A 141 12.36 -12.34 1.60
CA ALA A 141 12.33 -10.93 1.94
C ALA A 141 13.57 -10.51 2.75
N VAL A 142 13.98 -11.32 3.73
CA VAL A 142 15.22 -11.10 4.51
C VAL A 142 16.44 -11.16 3.62
N HIS A 143 16.53 -12.15 2.72
CA HIS A 143 17.63 -12.28 1.77
C HIS A 143 17.78 -11.04 0.89
N ARG A 144 16.67 -10.56 0.32
CA ARG A 144 16.67 -9.35 -0.52
C ARG A 144 17.08 -8.10 0.24
N LEU A 145 16.61 -7.93 1.48
CA LEU A 145 17.06 -6.83 2.32
C LEU A 145 18.57 -6.88 2.56
N ARG A 146 19.12 -8.06 2.87
CA ARG A 146 20.56 -8.29 3.11
C ARG A 146 21.44 -8.09 1.88
N ALA A 147 20.88 -8.12 0.67
CA ALA A 147 21.62 -7.89 -0.56
C ALA A 147 22.24 -6.48 -0.63
N ALA A 148 21.73 -5.51 0.15
CA ALA A 148 22.28 -4.16 0.27
C ALA A 148 22.55 -3.80 1.76
N PRO A 149 23.58 -4.40 2.40
CA PRO A 149 23.81 -4.35 3.83
C PRO A 149 24.10 -2.93 4.36
N GLU A 150 24.71 -2.07 3.53
CA GLU A 150 25.04 -0.69 3.88
C GLU A 150 23.87 0.30 3.71
N ARG A 151 22.79 -0.13 3.06
CA ARG A 151 21.64 0.73 2.81
C ARG A 151 20.90 1.03 4.12
N PRO A 152 20.43 2.28 4.35
CA PRO A 152 19.55 2.60 5.48
C PRO A 152 18.30 1.70 5.46
N VAL A 153 17.97 1.09 6.61
CA VAL A 153 16.82 0.15 6.70
C VAL A 153 15.50 0.80 6.34
N GLY A 154 15.32 2.10 6.64
CA GLY A 154 14.12 2.84 6.23
C GLY A 154 13.94 2.90 4.72
N GLU A 155 15.02 3.06 3.96
CA GLU A 155 14.98 3.05 2.49
C GLU A 155 14.81 1.64 1.93
N ALA A 156 15.49 0.66 2.53
CA ALA A 156 15.39 -0.73 2.14
C ALA A 156 13.95 -1.27 2.31
N LEU A 157 13.24 -0.85 3.37
CA LEU A 157 11.83 -1.19 3.62
C LEU A 157 10.85 -0.54 2.64
N LEU A 158 11.17 0.63 2.09
CA LEU A 158 10.32 1.30 1.09
C LEU A 158 10.47 0.70 -0.32
N ASP A 159 11.58 0.01 -0.58
CA ASP A 159 11.82 -0.62 -1.87
C ASP A 159 10.95 -1.86 -2.04
N GLN A 160 9.93 -1.74 -2.88
CA GLN A 160 8.96 -2.80 -3.13
C GLN A 160 9.58 -4.06 -3.77
N ARG A 161 10.82 -4.00 -4.26
CA ARG A 161 11.56 -5.14 -4.78
C ARG A 161 12.08 -6.05 -3.66
N ASN A 162 12.28 -5.51 -2.45
CA ASN A 162 12.70 -6.29 -1.29
C ASN A 162 11.52 -7.01 -0.65
N LEU A 163 10.44 -6.27 -0.37
CA LEU A 163 9.16 -6.77 0.14
C LEU A 163 8.06 -5.77 -0.21
N ALA A 164 6.92 -6.26 -0.64
CA ALA A 164 5.85 -5.42 -1.13
C ALA A 164 4.81 -5.10 -0.04
N GLY A 165 4.22 -3.90 -0.13
CA GLY A 165 3.15 -3.43 0.74
C GLY A 165 3.55 -2.31 1.70
N ILE A 166 4.81 -2.24 2.17
CA ILE A 166 5.27 -1.21 3.11
C ILE A 166 5.34 0.16 2.43
N GLY A 167 4.79 1.17 3.11
CA GLY A 167 4.97 2.56 2.78
C GLY A 167 5.58 3.34 3.95
N ASN A 168 5.43 4.65 3.90
CA ASN A 168 6.12 5.55 4.84
C ASN A 168 5.62 5.47 6.28
N VAL A 169 4.35 5.10 6.46
CA VAL A 169 3.78 4.88 7.80
C VAL A 169 4.41 3.63 8.40
N TYR A 170 4.26 2.47 7.74
CA TYR A 170 4.81 1.23 8.26
C TYR A 170 6.33 1.26 8.39
N LYS A 171 7.05 1.90 7.48
CA LYS A 171 8.50 2.11 7.63
C LYS A 171 8.85 2.74 8.98
N SER A 172 8.22 3.87 9.32
CA SER A 172 8.51 4.61 10.56
C SER A 172 8.12 3.80 11.80
N GLU A 173 6.94 3.17 11.77
CA GLU A 173 6.41 2.36 12.85
C GLU A 173 7.24 1.09 13.10
N LEU A 174 7.66 0.40 12.03
CA LEU A 174 8.51 -0.80 12.11
C LEU A 174 9.88 -0.50 12.69
N CYS A 175 10.53 0.58 12.23
CA CYS A 175 11.81 1.01 12.80
C CYS A 175 11.66 1.34 14.30
N PHE A 176 10.59 2.03 14.71
CA PHE A 176 10.30 2.31 16.11
C PHE A 176 10.11 1.02 16.93
N LEU A 177 9.29 0.11 16.44
CA LEU A 177 8.99 -1.15 17.12
C LEU A 177 10.22 -2.09 17.18
N SER A 178 11.15 -1.94 16.25
CA SER A 178 12.41 -2.68 16.24
C SER A 178 13.53 -2.00 17.03
N GLY A 179 13.28 -0.80 17.59
CA GLY A 179 14.24 -0.08 18.40
C GLY A 179 15.42 0.53 17.63
N VAL A 180 15.35 0.57 16.29
CA VAL A 180 16.39 1.13 15.42
C VAL A 180 15.93 2.41 14.74
N THR A 181 16.86 3.32 14.45
CA THR A 181 16.51 4.49 13.63
C THR A 181 16.33 4.09 12.16
N PRO A 182 15.53 4.82 11.37
CA PRO A 182 15.40 4.55 9.94
C PRO A 182 16.72 4.68 9.15
N TRP A 183 17.73 5.34 9.70
CA TRP A 183 19.07 5.51 9.10
C TRP A 183 20.06 4.40 9.48
N THR A 184 19.70 3.48 10.39
CA THR A 184 20.50 2.29 10.72
C THR A 184 20.70 1.46 9.46
N ARG A 185 21.93 1.00 9.22
CA ARG A 185 22.26 0.13 8.08
C ARG A 185 21.54 -1.22 8.24
N VAL A 186 21.17 -1.83 7.14
CA VAL A 186 20.51 -3.15 7.17
C VAL A 186 21.36 -4.18 7.92
N ALA A 187 22.69 -4.17 7.73
CA ALA A 187 23.61 -5.05 8.43
C ALA A 187 23.63 -4.87 9.96
N GLU A 188 23.27 -3.69 10.44
CA GLU A 188 23.29 -3.33 11.86
C GLU A 188 21.93 -3.54 12.55
N VAL A 189 20.91 -3.99 11.82
CA VAL A 189 19.60 -4.31 12.40
C VAL A 189 19.74 -5.61 13.21
N PRO A 190 19.50 -5.60 14.52
CA PRO A 190 19.79 -6.75 15.39
C PRO A 190 19.06 -8.04 14.99
N ASP A 191 17.83 -7.92 14.52
CA ASP A 191 17.00 -9.05 14.12
C ASP A 191 16.11 -8.65 12.93
N LEU A 192 16.65 -8.83 11.74
CA LEU A 192 15.96 -8.48 10.49
C LEU A 192 14.79 -9.43 10.20
N ALA A 193 14.90 -10.71 10.58
CA ALA A 193 13.82 -11.68 10.40
C ALA A 193 12.61 -11.31 11.27
N ARG A 194 12.84 -10.92 12.52
CA ARG A 194 11.78 -10.43 13.41
C ARG A 194 11.15 -9.13 12.91
N LEU A 195 11.94 -8.26 12.26
CA LEU A 195 11.40 -7.05 11.64
C LEU A 195 10.44 -7.39 10.50
N VAL A 196 10.80 -8.33 9.63
CA VAL A 196 9.96 -8.82 8.52
C VAL A 196 8.70 -9.51 9.04
N ASP A 197 8.81 -10.40 10.02
CA ASP A 197 7.65 -11.04 10.68
C ASP A 197 6.69 -9.98 11.28
N ARG A 198 7.25 -8.98 11.94
CA ARG A 198 6.46 -7.86 12.49
C ARG A 198 5.76 -7.05 11.40
N ALA A 199 6.42 -6.85 10.26
CA ALA A 199 5.83 -6.17 9.12
C ALA A 199 4.61 -6.92 8.59
N HIS A 200 4.73 -8.24 8.39
CA HIS A 200 3.62 -9.10 8.00
C HIS A 200 2.46 -9.00 9.00
N ARG A 201 2.72 -9.24 10.27
CA ARG A 201 1.68 -9.21 11.33
C ARG A 201 0.96 -7.88 11.41
N LEU A 202 1.69 -6.75 11.28
CA LEU A 202 1.08 -5.43 11.32
C LEU A 202 0.17 -5.17 10.12
N LEU A 203 0.58 -5.56 8.90
CA LEU A 203 -0.26 -5.41 7.72
C LEU A 203 -1.51 -6.30 7.84
N VAL A 204 -1.36 -7.56 8.22
CA VAL A 204 -2.49 -8.49 8.45
C VAL A 204 -3.46 -7.94 9.50
N ALA A 205 -2.96 -7.44 10.63
CA ALA A 205 -3.80 -6.88 11.70
C ALA A 205 -4.58 -5.62 11.27
N ASN A 206 -4.12 -4.94 10.21
CA ASN A 206 -4.73 -3.70 9.73
C ASN A 206 -5.50 -3.85 8.42
N ARG A 207 -5.35 -4.95 7.69
CA ARG A 207 -5.98 -5.14 6.37
C ARG A 207 -7.50 -5.05 6.38
N ASP A 208 -8.13 -5.36 7.52
CA ASP A 208 -9.58 -5.35 7.68
C ASP A 208 -10.08 -4.18 8.56
N ARG A 209 -9.18 -3.24 8.95
CA ARG A 209 -9.51 -2.13 9.84
C ARG A 209 -9.69 -0.82 9.06
N PRO A 210 -10.71 -0.02 9.38
CA PRO A 210 -10.93 1.27 8.70
C PRO A 210 -9.83 2.28 9.01
N MET A 211 -9.10 2.11 10.11
CA MET A 211 -8.01 2.97 10.56
C MET A 211 -6.79 2.12 10.95
N ARG A 212 -5.63 2.55 10.48
CA ARG A 212 -4.35 1.89 10.79
C ARG A 212 -3.98 2.07 12.26
N ILE A 213 -3.63 0.96 12.94
CA ILE A 213 -3.27 0.91 14.35
C ILE A 213 -1.99 0.08 14.49
N THR A 214 -0.98 0.66 15.14
CA THR A 214 0.29 0.00 15.46
C THR A 214 0.56 -0.09 16.95
N THR A 215 -0.16 0.70 17.75
CA THR A 215 -0.04 0.76 19.23
C THR A 215 -0.95 -0.23 19.94
N GLY A 216 -2.00 -0.73 19.27
CA GLY A 216 -3.12 -1.44 19.90
C GLY A 216 -4.25 -0.52 20.40
N GLU A 217 -4.05 0.82 20.41
CA GLU A 217 -5.08 1.79 20.83
C GLU A 217 -5.82 2.36 19.62
N THR A 218 -7.15 2.48 19.75
CA THR A 218 -8.03 3.03 18.70
C THR A 218 -8.29 4.53 18.86
N ARG A 219 -7.89 5.13 19.98
CA ARG A 219 -8.12 6.56 20.26
C ARG A 219 -7.41 7.43 19.21
N PRO A 220 -8.07 8.46 18.67
CA PRO A 220 -7.44 9.41 17.75
C PRO A 220 -6.14 9.99 18.33
N GLY A 221 -5.09 10.03 17.51
CA GLY A 221 -3.77 10.51 17.93
C GLY A 221 -2.95 9.53 18.77
N ARG A 222 -3.49 8.36 19.13
CA ARG A 222 -2.77 7.30 19.87
C ARG A 222 -2.62 5.99 19.10
N ASN A 223 -3.14 5.93 17.89
CA ASN A 223 -3.14 4.74 17.03
C ASN A 223 -1.78 4.43 16.39
N LEU A 224 -0.86 5.39 16.31
CA LEU A 224 0.49 5.24 15.77
C LEU A 224 1.53 5.69 16.78
N TRP A 225 2.71 5.02 16.81
CA TRP A 225 3.79 5.33 17.74
C TRP A 225 4.50 6.63 17.43
N VAL A 226 4.93 6.83 16.20
CA VAL A 226 5.77 7.97 15.79
C VAL A 226 5.29 8.68 14.53
N TYR A 227 4.66 7.98 13.59
CA TYR A 227 4.29 8.58 12.32
C TYR A 227 3.27 9.73 12.50
N GLY A 228 3.57 10.87 11.85
CA GLY A 228 2.73 12.07 11.92
C GLY A 228 2.81 12.85 13.24
N ARG A 229 3.61 12.42 14.22
CA ARG A 229 3.70 12.99 15.58
C ARG A 229 4.84 13.99 15.73
N LYS A 230 5.21 14.71 14.70
CA LYS A 230 6.27 15.74 14.76
C LYS A 230 6.06 16.65 15.96
N ARG A 231 7.07 16.75 16.84
CA ARG A 231 7.05 17.52 18.11
C ARG A 231 6.04 17.02 19.16
N GLY A 232 5.25 15.99 18.89
CA GLY A 232 4.43 15.32 19.88
C GLY A 232 5.27 14.41 20.76
N GLU A 233 4.80 14.11 21.96
CA GLU A 233 5.47 13.19 22.89
C GLU A 233 5.40 11.74 22.39
N CYS A 234 6.51 11.01 22.50
CA CYS A 234 6.55 9.58 22.28
C CYS A 234 5.63 8.85 23.27
N LEU A 235 4.70 8.05 22.79
CA LEU A 235 3.74 7.33 23.65
C LEU A 235 4.39 6.32 24.60
N ARG A 236 5.67 5.96 24.36
CA ARG A 236 6.41 5.02 25.21
C ARG A 236 7.24 5.71 26.29
N CYS A 237 7.89 6.83 25.98
CA CYS A 237 8.89 7.42 26.88
C CYS A 237 8.76 8.93 27.11
N GLY A 238 7.75 9.59 26.54
CA GLY A 238 7.52 11.04 26.68
C GLY A 238 8.46 11.95 25.88
N THR A 239 9.58 11.43 25.34
CA THR A 239 10.53 12.24 24.57
C THR A 239 9.89 12.79 23.29
N PRO A 240 10.11 14.05 22.91
CA PRO A 240 9.58 14.61 21.67
C PRO A 240 10.02 13.80 20.43
N VAL A 241 9.04 13.41 19.59
CA VAL A 241 9.27 12.73 18.32
C VAL A 241 9.90 13.71 17.34
N ARG A 242 10.96 13.26 16.65
CA ARG A 242 11.66 14.01 15.62
C ARG A 242 11.19 13.60 14.22
N SER A 243 11.44 14.47 13.25
CA SER A 243 11.22 14.17 11.85
C SER A 243 12.30 14.82 10.97
N ALA A 244 12.71 14.11 9.94
CA ALA A 244 13.60 14.61 8.88
C ALA A 244 13.28 13.90 7.57
N ASP A 245 13.75 14.46 6.45
CA ASP A 245 13.63 13.84 5.15
C ASP A 245 14.66 12.71 5.00
N GLN A 246 14.24 11.59 4.41
CA GLN A 246 15.08 10.43 4.11
C GLN A 246 14.80 9.95 2.68
N GLY A 247 15.85 9.54 1.99
CA GLY A 247 15.81 9.01 0.63
C GLY A 247 16.60 9.87 -0.36
N PRO A 248 16.75 9.40 -1.59
CA PRO A 248 17.47 10.11 -2.64
C PRO A 248 16.81 11.44 -3.02
N ALA A 249 17.57 12.33 -3.66
CA ALA A 249 17.05 13.59 -4.15
C ALA A 249 15.85 13.35 -5.10
N GLY A 250 14.76 14.09 -4.91
CA GLY A 250 13.52 13.94 -5.67
C GLY A 250 12.54 12.88 -5.14
N GLU A 251 13.01 11.96 -4.30
CA GLU A 251 12.16 10.89 -3.71
C GLU A 251 12.11 10.94 -2.18
N LYS A 252 12.58 12.03 -1.58
CA LYS A 252 12.62 12.19 -0.13
C LYS A 252 11.25 12.00 0.51
N ARG A 253 11.24 11.31 1.66
CA ARG A 253 10.05 11.07 2.48
C ARG A 253 10.29 11.58 3.89
N VAL A 254 9.36 12.36 4.42
CA VAL A 254 9.39 12.78 5.83
C VAL A 254 9.33 11.52 6.71
N THR A 255 10.34 11.32 7.51
CA THR A 255 10.56 10.15 8.35
C THR A 255 10.48 10.56 9.82
N TYR A 256 9.81 9.77 10.63
CA TYR A 256 9.57 10.06 12.04
C TYR A 256 10.27 9.04 12.92
N TRP A 257 10.86 9.48 14.05
CA TRP A 257 11.50 8.60 15.02
C TRP A 257 11.53 9.21 16.43
N CYS A 258 11.63 8.35 17.44
CA CYS A 258 11.90 8.76 18.82
C CYS A 258 13.40 8.60 19.12
N PRO A 259 14.14 9.68 19.41
CA PRO A 259 15.60 9.61 19.59
C PRO A 259 16.00 8.86 20.87
N ARG A 260 15.07 8.60 21.82
CA ARG A 260 15.32 7.84 23.04
C ARG A 260 15.02 6.35 22.88
N CYS A 261 13.95 6.01 22.14
CA CYS A 261 13.52 4.61 21.99
C CYS A 261 14.21 3.88 20.85
N GLN A 262 14.84 4.61 19.92
CA GLN A 262 15.47 4.05 18.73
C GLN A 262 16.97 4.34 18.74
N GLN A 263 17.77 3.28 18.67
CA GLN A 263 19.23 3.34 18.62
C GLN A 263 19.71 3.44 17.17
N GLY A 264 20.87 4.08 16.97
CA GLY A 264 21.51 4.18 15.66
C GLY A 264 21.73 5.62 15.19
N PRO A 265 22.26 5.81 13.96
CA PRO A 265 22.55 7.12 13.42
C PRO A 265 21.28 7.95 13.21
N GLY A 266 21.46 9.29 13.22
CA GLY A 266 20.44 10.25 12.83
C GLY A 266 20.50 10.62 11.36
N PRO A 267 19.66 11.59 10.91
CA PRO A 267 19.82 12.20 9.59
C PRO A 267 21.17 12.93 9.51
N ALA A 268 21.82 12.84 8.32
CA ALA A 268 23.02 13.59 8.00
C ALA A 268 22.71 15.09 7.88
#